data_788d0c00103015a731a402f7e551aacc
#
_entry.id   788d0c00103015a731a402f7e551aacc
#
_cell.length_a   1.000
_cell.length_b   1.000
_cell.length_c   1.000
_cell.angle_alpha   90.00
_cell.angle_beta   90.00
_cell.angle_gamma   90.00
#
_symmetry.space_group_name_H-M   'P 1'
#
loop_
_entity.id
_entity.type
_entity.pdbx_description
1 polymer ?
#
loop_
_entity_poly.entity_id
_entity_poly.type
_entity_poly.pdbx_seq_one_letter_code
_entity_poly.pdbx_strand_id
1 'polypeptide(L)'
;MSLIKQLWLGIIGLLLIAFISSFFVSVYNAKSYFEDQLNLKNNDNAQSLALSLSQMDKEPVMVELFIAAQFDTGYYRRIELIDPMDETIQRRIFDDQESITIPEWFEDLIALDIQPGIALVQDGWQQYGTVYVESHDRFAYEALWQSTLQLSIWLSIIALVSGLVGTFLLKTIIKPLDFVVEQAEAMGDRRFLVGDEPRTLEFGRVVRAMNKLSKRIKAMLERESQRLSTLRASIAVDHTTGCLNRDYIISQLDAILADRENTAAHGVLLIRAKGLQECNQKLGRQQVDHELKHLVNEVARDLGLISASKECVGRLNGTDFVVLLPDELNDQQAWCQALREKLDGEKINYAMAFTSFSCIEARGHLLARLDSLLVRAEQQSNTALEMLSGSESSVAHLPVLTESDWSQCIQQALNPLTGLSALKFAYFPTQDAQSKIWHQEAMMRLDCQNQTFTAWQILPWAKRFKQVAELDEKVLEKALVALAEDVDLKLAVNISITTIAIESVRTRLLQQLNQSQNLASRLALEFTEQEFMAQQASASAALLLIKQTGCKIGIEKAGSNILKTPNIQELGLDYLKINSVFVREFITSQNDRYLRGIMTLAHTLGIIVIAEGVMAEAEIAQLIELGFDGVTGPGVA
;
A
#
# COMPACT_ATOMS: atom_id res chain seq x y z
N MET A 1 -26.14 1.11 -5.97
CA MET A 1 -26.10 2.47 -5.37
C MET A 1 -25.49 2.37 -3.98
N SER A 2 -24.59 3.29 -3.59
CA SER A 2 -24.06 3.28 -2.23
C SER A 2 -25.18 3.57 -1.21
N LEU A 3 -25.08 2.98 -0.02
CA LEU A 3 -26.02 3.17 1.10
C LEU A 3 -26.24 4.67 1.40
N ILE A 4 -25.20 5.45 1.23
CA ILE A 4 -25.18 6.91 1.34
C ILE A 4 -26.13 7.59 0.37
N LYS A 5 -26.10 7.18 -0.90
CA LYS A 5 -26.99 7.73 -1.92
C LYS A 5 -28.46 7.37 -1.64
N GLN A 6 -28.70 6.18 -1.08
CA GLN A 6 -30.05 5.76 -0.69
C GLN A 6 -30.58 6.57 0.50
N LEU A 7 -29.74 6.79 1.51
CA LEU A 7 -30.09 7.59 2.70
C LEU A 7 -30.34 9.05 2.32
N TRP A 8 -29.51 9.62 1.44
CA TRP A 8 -29.68 10.95 0.88
C TRP A 8 -31.01 11.08 0.12
N LEU A 9 -31.32 10.12 -0.74
CA LEU A 9 -32.59 10.07 -1.47
C LEU A 9 -33.78 9.99 -0.52
N GLY A 10 -33.69 9.22 0.56
CA GLY A 10 -34.73 9.13 1.59
C GLY A 10 -34.94 10.46 2.32
N ILE A 11 -33.84 11.13 2.74
CA ILE A 11 -33.93 12.43 3.42
C ILE A 11 -34.51 13.51 2.49
N ILE A 12 -34.04 13.60 1.27
CA ILE A 12 -34.57 14.55 0.26
C ILE A 12 -36.03 14.25 0.00
N GLY A 13 -36.43 13.00 -0.18
CA GLY A 13 -37.81 12.62 -0.39
C GLY A 13 -38.72 13.02 0.76
N LEU A 14 -38.30 12.80 2.00
CA LEU A 14 -39.03 13.19 3.20
C LEU A 14 -39.18 14.72 3.34
N LEU A 15 -38.10 15.46 3.07
CA LEU A 15 -38.11 16.93 3.07
C LEU A 15 -39.05 17.46 1.97
N LEU A 16 -39.00 16.88 0.79
CA LEU A 16 -39.82 17.26 -0.36
C LEU A 16 -41.32 17.04 -0.07
N ILE A 17 -41.69 15.91 0.53
CA ILE A 17 -43.06 15.62 0.95
C ILE A 17 -43.51 16.62 2.02
N ALA A 18 -42.68 16.91 3.01
CA ALA A 18 -42.99 17.88 4.06
C ALA A 18 -43.19 19.29 3.51
N PHE A 19 -42.34 19.73 2.57
CA PHE A 19 -42.45 21.06 1.95
C PHE A 19 -43.67 21.16 1.05
N ILE A 20 -43.95 20.15 0.21
CA ILE A 20 -45.14 20.12 -0.66
C ILE A 20 -46.40 20.17 0.21
N SER A 21 -46.45 19.33 1.26
CA SER A 21 -47.60 19.32 2.16
C SER A 21 -47.82 20.66 2.86
N SER A 22 -46.73 21.25 3.39
CA SER A 22 -46.79 22.57 4.05
C SER A 22 -47.21 23.67 3.10
N PHE A 23 -46.69 23.64 1.86
CA PHE A 23 -47.06 24.58 0.82
C PHE A 23 -48.55 24.52 0.50
N PHE A 24 -49.10 23.32 0.21
CA PHE A 24 -50.52 23.14 -0.08
C PHE A 24 -51.42 23.56 1.08
N VAL A 25 -51.09 23.20 2.29
CA VAL A 25 -51.89 23.59 3.47
C VAL A 25 -51.86 25.12 3.66
N SER A 26 -50.73 25.75 3.45
CA SER A 26 -50.59 27.21 3.60
C SER A 26 -51.41 27.98 2.53
N VAL A 27 -51.29 27.53 1.28
CA VAL A 27 -52.06 28.15 0.18
C VAL A 27 -53.56 27.95 0.37
N TYR A 28 -53.97 26.72 0.77
CA TYR A 28 -55.39 26.42 1.05
C TYR A 28 -55.96 27.30 2.19
N ASN A 29 -55.22 27.42 3.29
CA ASN A 29 -55.63 28.27 4.42
C ASN A 29 -55.70 29.75 4.03
N ALA A 30 -54.76 30.24 3.20
CA ALA A 30 -54.79 31.63 2.73
C ALA A 30 -55.99 31.88 1.79
N LYS A 31 -56.29 30.91 0.90
CA LYS A 31 -57.47 30.94 0.05
C LYS A 31 -58.75 31.06 0.90
N SER A 32 -58.97 30.14 1.84
CA SER A 32 -60.14 30.15 2.71
C SER A 32 -60.29 31.46 3.50
N TYR A 33 -59.13 31.99 4.01
CA TYR A 33 -59.16 33.25 4.72
C TYR A 33 -59.61 34.44 3.85
N PHE A 34 -59.17 34.51 2.60
CA PHE A 34 -59.57 35.58 1.69
C PHE A 34 -61.01 35.45 1.22
N GLU A 35 -61.50 34.23 0.99
CA GLU A 35 -62.91 33.96 0.68
C GLU A 35 -63.81 34.41 1.82
N ASP A 36 -63.53 34.01 3.06
CA ASP A 36 -64.29 34.40 4.25
C ASP A 36 -64.30 35.90 4.44
N GLN A 37 -63.14 36.57 4.25
CA GLN A 37 -62.99 38.01 4.45
C GLN A 37 -63.76 38.78 3.36
N LEU A 38 -63.73 38.35 2.09
CA LEU A 38 -64.48 39.00 1.02
C LEU A 38 -65.98 38.77 1.18
N ASN A 39 -66.41 37.60 1.57
CA ASN A 39 -67.82 37.30 1.83
C ASN A 39 -68.39 38.15 2.99
N LEU A 40 -67.61 38.28 4.08
CA LEU A 40 -67.99 39.16 5.21
C LEU A 40 -68.08 40.63 4.73
N LYS A 41 -67.07 41.12 3.98
CA LYS A 41 -67.04 42.47 3.47
C LYS A 41 -68.17 42.77 2.50
N ASN A 42 -68.49 41.83 1.61
CA ASN A 42 -69.63 41.93 0.70
C ASN A 42 -70.94 42.10 1.46
N ASN A 43 -71.11 41.28 2.52
CA ASN A 43 -72.33 41.34 3.33
C ASN A 43 -72.44 42.63 4.10
N ASP A 44 -71.34 43.10 4.74
CA ASP A 44 -71.29 44.38 5.46
C ASP A 44 -71.55 45.57 4.52
N ASN A 45 -70.94 45.56 3.32
CA ASN A 45 -71.16 46.58 2.33
C ASN A 45 -72.59 46.58 1.79
N ALA A 46 -73.18 45.40 1.55
CA ALA A 46 -74.57 45.29 1.15
C ALA A 46 -75.52 45.85 2.19
N GLN A 47 -75.28 45.50 3.48
CA GLN A 47 -76.11 46.03 4.59
C GLN A 47 -75.98 47.55 4.72
N SER A 48 -74.75 48.09 4.67
CA SER A 48 -74.48 49.51 4.73
C SER A 48 -75.17 50.26 3.57
N LEU A 49 -75.02 49.70 2.36
CA LEU A 49 -75.62 50.27 1.15
C LEU A 49 -77.16 50.21 1.20
N ALA A 50 -77.75 49.08 1.65
CA ALA A 50 -79.16 48.92 1.80
C ALA A 50 -79.74 49.89 2.84
N LEU A 51 -79.03 50.07 3.97
CA LEU A 51 -79.42 51.01 5.02
C LEU A 51 -79.43 52.49 4.48
N SER A 52 -78.41 52.87 3.74
CA SER A 52 -78.28 54.18 3.14
C SER A 52 -79.35 54.41 2.08
N LEU A 53 -79.58 53.43 1.22
CA LEU A 53 -80.66 53.48 0.23
C LEU A 53 -82.05 53.52 0.88
N SER A 54 -82.25 52.90 2.02
CA SER A 54 -83.54 52.90 2.72
C SER A 54 -83.88 54.25 3.36
N GLN A 55 -82.86 55.02 3.67
CA GLN A 55 -83.03 56.34 4.29
C GLN A 55 -83.20 57.53 3.30
N MET A 56 -82.91 57.32 2.02
CA MET A 56 -83.02 58.33 1.00
C MET A 56 -84.33 58.29 0.20
N ASP A 57 -84.66 59.36 -0.49
CA ASP A 57 -85.81 59.40 -1.41
C ASP A 57 -85.62 58.40 -2.56
N LYS A 58 -86.71 57.70 -2.88
CA LYS A 58 -86.67 56.62 -3.91
C LYS A 58 -86.89 57.18 -5.33
N GLU A 59 -86.47 58.39 -5.55
CA GLU A 59 -86.49 59.00 -6.90
C GLU A 59 -85.43 58.23 -7.78
N PRO A 60 -85.83 57.69 -8.94
CA PRO A 60 -84.95 56.82 -9.74
C PRO A 60 -83.57 57.46 -10.04
N VAL A 61 -83.54 58.72 -10.31
CA VAL A 61 -82.31 59.45 -10.61
C VAL A 61 -81.37 59.53 -9.39
N MET A 62 -81.93 59.69 -8.18
CA MET A 62 -81.15 59.80 -6.95
C MET A 62 -80.59 58.42 -6.55
N VAL A 63 -81.36 57.34 -6.75
CA VAL A 63 -80.90 55.99 -6.53
C VAL A 63 -79.77 55.60 -7.50
N GLU A 64 -79.92 55.99 -8.78
CA GLU A 64 -78.90 55.77 -9.80
C GLU A 64 -77.60 56.53 -9.45
N LEU A 65 -77.72 57.84 -9.10
CA LEU A 65 -76.55 58.64 -8.74
C LEU A 65 -75.82 58.15 -7.52
N PHE A 66 -76.58 57.67 -6.51
CA PHE A 66 -75.99 57.16 -5.30
C PHE A 66 -75.26 55.81 -5.53
N ILE A 67 -75.86 54.88 -6.28
CA ILE A 67 -75.22 53.63 -6.65
C ILE A 67 -73.96 53.85 -7.52
N ALA A 68 -74.06 54.81 -8.47
CA ALA A 68 -72.93 55.23 -9.27
C ALA A 68 -71.79 55.81 -8.43
N ALA A 69 -72.11 56.76 -7.49
CA ALA A 69 -71.11 57.32 -6.62
C ALA A 69 -70.41 56.29 -5.70
N GLN A 70 -71.14 55.29 -5.20
CA GLN A 70 -70.57 54.22 -4.44
C GLN A 70 -69.73 53.27 -5.32
N PHE A 71 -70.21 52.96 -6.51
CA PHE A 71 -69.49 52.10 -7.48
C PHE A 71 -68.18 52.78 -7.94
N ASP A 72 -68.17 54.03 -8.17
CA ASP A 72 -66.99 54.81 -8.60
C ASP A 72 -65.88 54.91 -7.55
N THR A 73 -66.14 54.43 -6.30
CA THR A 73 -65.08 54.25 -5.29
C THR A 73 -64.03 53.20 -5.69
N GLY A 74 -64.33 52.37 -6.71
CA GLY A 74 -63.40 51.41 -7.26
C GLY A 74 -63.28 50.08 -6.46
N TYR A 75 -64.03 49.92 -5.40
CA TYR A 75 -63.98 48.72 -4.54
C TYR A 75 -64.94 47.59 -4.97
N TYR A 76 -65.88 47.91 -5.86
CA TYR A 76 -66.94 46.97 -6.20
C TYR A 76 -66.82 46.48 -7.65
N ARG A 77 -66.96 45.17 -7.81
CA ARG A 77 -67.06 44.49 -9.11
C ARG A 77 -68.47 44.61 -9.69
N ARG A 78 -69.49 44.46 -8.81
CA ARG A 78 -70.89 44.54 -9.19
C ARG A 78 -71.72 45.11 -8.04
N ILE A 79 -72.54 46.08 -8.36
CA ILE A 79 -73.65 46.54 -7.51
C ILE A 79 -74.92 46.39 -8.32
N GLU A 80 -75.89 45.64 -7.83
CA GLU A 80 -77.14 45.39 -8.51
C GLU A 80 -78.28 45.56 -7.51
N LEU A 81 -79.28 46.34 -7.89
CA LEU A 81 -80.52 46.54 -7.13
C LEU A 81 -81.66 45.92 -7.94
N ILE A 82 -82.33 44.95 -7.35
CA ILE A 82 -83.44 44.20 -7.96
C ILE A 82 -84.71 44.47 -7.18
N ASP A 83 -85.84 44.66 -7.91
CA ASP A 83 -87.13 44.85 -7.28
C ASP A 83 -87.69 43.51 -6.71
N PRO A 84 -88.80 43.49 -5.94
CA PRO A 84 -89.43 42.30 -5.45
C PRO A 84 -90.03 41.37 -6.53
N MET A 85 -90.14 41.81 -7.81
CA MET A 85 -90.61 41.03 -8.96
C MET A 85 -89.44 40.47 -9.80
N ASP A 86 -88.18 40.57 -9.32
CA ASP A 86 -86.95 40.14 -9.98
C ASP A 86 -86.59 41.00 -11.24
N GLU A 87 -87.16 42.25 -11.38
CA GLU A 87 -86.67 43.16 -12.39
C GLU A 87 -85.55 44.00 -11.91
N THR A 88 -84.48 44.17 -12.70
CA THR A 88 -83.28 44.98 -12.33
C THR A 88 -83.66 46.47 -12.38
N ILE A 89 -83.64 47.13 -11.18
CA ILE A 89 -83.84 48.54 -11.06
C ILE A 89 -82.60 49.33 -11.53
N GLN A 90 -81.42 48.85 -11.04
CA GLN A 90 -80.15 49.47 -11.42
C GLN A 90 -79.02 48.43 -11.34
N ARG A 91 -78.12 48.44 -12.31
CA ARG A 91 -76.98 47.52 -12.36
C ARG A 91 -75.74 48.27 -12.82
N ARG A 92 -74.66 48.10 -12.03
CA ARG A 92 -73.31 48.57 -12.38
C ARG A 92 -72.35 47.44 -12.29
N ILE A 93 -71.59 47.22 -13.38
CA ILE A 93 -70.58 46.16 -13.45
C ILE A 93 -69.28 46.84 -13.91
N PHE A 94 -68.20 46.46 -13.28
CA PHE A 94 -66.86 46.92 -13.69
C PHE A 94 -66.44 46.12 -14.94
N ASP A 95 -66.04 46.86 -15.98
CA ASP A 95 -65.55 46.24 -17.23
C ASP A 95 -64.02 46.03 -17.07
N ASP A 96 -63.62 44.80 -16.86
CA ASP A 96 -62.24 44.38 -16.58
C ASP A 96 -61.41 44.44 -17.87
N GLN A 97 -60.94 45.64 -18.27
CA GLN A 97 -60.04 45.83 -19.41
C GLN A 97 -58.55 46.00 -18.98
N GLU A 98 -58.23 46.03 -17.69
CA GLU A 98 -56.85 46.08 -17.23
C GLU A 98 -56.26 44.68 -17.00
N SER A 99 -55.12 44.40 -17.67
CA SER A 99 -54.38 43.16 -17.53
C SER A 99 -53.92 42.93 -16.09
N ILE A 100 -54.37 41.85 -15.51
CA ILE A 100 -53.97 41.38 -14.18
C ILE A 100 -52.46 40.99 -14.21
N THR A 101 -51.70 41.45 -13.25
CA THR A 101 -50.25 41.13 -13.10
C THR A 101 -49.98 39.70 -12.62
N ILE A 102 -51.02 38.88 -12.62
CA ILE A 102 -50.99 37.50 -12.07
C ILE A 102 -51.04 36.52 -13.23
N PRO A 103 -50.29 35.40 -13.18
CA PRO A 103 -50.37 34.36 -14.21
C PRO A 103 -51.76 33.71 -14.26
N GLU A 104 -52.34 33.60 -15.44
CA GLU A 104 -53.67 32.98 -15.66
C GLU A 104 -53.80 31.58 -15.03
N TRP A 105 -52.74 30.76 -15.12
CA TRP A 105 -52.75 29.42 -14.52
C TRP A 105 -52.93 29.42 -13.00
N PHE A 106 -52.53 30.52 -12.30
CA PHE A 106 -52.66 30.63 -10.85
C PHE A 106 -54.09 30.98 -10.46
N GLU A 107 -54.74 31.86 -11.24
CA GLU A 107 -56.16 32.19 -11.08
C GLU A 107 -57.04 30.98 -11.28
N ASP A 108 -56.82 30.22 -12.38
CA ASP A 108 -57.53 28.98 -12.67
C ASP A 108 -57.34 27.90 -11.59
N LEU A 109 -56.11 27.80 -11.02
CA LEU A 109 -55.79 26.79 -10.01
C LEU A 109 -56.48 27.09 -8.67
N ILE A 110 -56.57 28.37 -8.29
CA ILE A 110 -57.05 28.78 -6.96
C ILE A 110 -58.54 29.08 -6.95
N ALA A 111 -59.09 29.58 -8.04
CA ALA A 111 -60.52 29.92 -8.23
C ALA A 111 -61.25 30.25 -6.92
N LEU A 112 -61.32 31.56 -6.56
CA LEU A 112 -61.97 32.01 -5.33
C LEU A 112 -63.49 31.90 -5.48
N ASP A 113 -64.19 31.32 -4.48
CA ASP A 113 -65.63 31.22 -4.40
C ASP A 113 -66.19 32.36 -3.54
N ILE A 114 -66.50 33.51 -4.20
CA ILE A 114 -66.92 34.71 -3.53
C ILE A 114 -68.43 34.86 -3.70
N GLN A 115 -69.14 34.87 -2.60
CA GLN A 115 -70.58 35.08 -2.60
C GLN A 115 -70.92 36.56 -2.57
N PRO A 116 -71.89 37.03 -3.37
CA PRO A 116 -72.37 38.42 -3.27
C PRO A 116 -73.04 38.66 -1.91
N GLY A 117 -72.77 39.79 -1.31
CA GLY A 117 -73.51 40.28 -0.15
C GLY A 117 -74.94 40.63 -0.54
N ILE A 118 -75.91 40.23 0.23
CA ILE A 118 -77.34 40.45 -0.05
C ILE A 118 -77.96 41.22 1.11
N ALA A 119 -78.69 42.33 0.81
CA ALA A 119 -79.39 43.06 1.81
C ALA A 119 -80.70 43.65 1.23
N LEU A 120 -81.72 43.76 2.09
CA LEU A 120 -83.04 44.27 1.73
C LEU A 120 -83.08 45.79 1.86
N VAL A 121 -83.52 46.48 0.81
CA VAL A 121 -83.81 47.93 0.80
C VAL A 121 -85.29 48.17 1.06
N GLN A 122 -85.57 48.98 2.06
CA GLN A 122 -86.94 49.26 2.49
C GLN A 122 -87.35 50.74 2.12
N ASP A 123 -88.63 50.88 1.82
CA ASP A 123 -89.28 52.15 1.70
C ASP A 123 -90.46 52.21 2.68
N GLY A 124 -90.17 52.79 3.86
CA GLY A 124 -91.12 52.72 4.97
C GLY A 124 -91.42 51.30 5.40
N TRP A 125 -92.64 50.82 5.17
CA TRP A 125 -93.09 49.48 5.51
C TRP A 125 -93.09 48.51 4.31
N GLN A 126 -92.68 48.91 3.14
CA GLN A 126 -92.64 48.07 1.93
C GLN A 126 -91.21 47.81 1.53
N GLN A 127 -91.00 46.59 0.96
CA GLN A 127 -89.70 46.22 0.37
C GLN A 127 -89.59 46.95 -0.97
N TYR A 128 -88.58 47.83 -1.10
CA TYR A 128 -88.26 48.49 -2.35
C TYR A 128 -87.46 47.62 -3.30
N GLY A 129 -86.54 46.81 -2.78
CA GLY A 129 -85.73 45.92 -3.57
C GLY A 129 -84.70 45.18 -2.74
N THR A 130 -83.88 44.38 -3.38
CA THR A 130 -82.75 43.66 -2.81
C THR A 130 -81.48 44.13 -3.51
N VAL A 131 -80.49 44.55 -2.72
CA VAL A 131 -79.20 44.96 -3.23
C VAL A 131 -78.21 43.80 -3.14
N TYR A 132 -77.52 43.56 -4.22
CA TYR A 132 -76.43 42.58 -4.36
C TYR A 132 -75.13 43.38 -4.54
N VAL A 133 -74.15 43.07 -3.72
CA VAL A 133 -72.83 43.73 -3.72
C VAL A 133 -71.75 42.69 -3.83
N GLU A 134 -70.90 42.86 -4.79
CA GLU A 134 -69.73 42.03 -5.01
C GLU A 134 -68.48 42.92 -5.08
N SER A 135 -67.56 42.67 -4.20
CA SER A 135 -66.28 43.36 -4.16
C SER A 135 -65.30 42.83 -5.20
N HIS A 136 -64.36 43.66 -5.62
CA HIS A 136 -63.30 43.23 -6.54
C HIS A 136 -62.45 42.17 -5.90
N ASP A 137 -62.26 41.03 -6.57
CA ASP A 137 -61.43 39.90 -6.17
C ASP A 137 -59.93 40.09 -6.50
N ARG A 138 -59.61 41.01 -7.37
CA ARG A 138 -58.27 41.34 -7.84
C ARG A 138 -57.27 41.49 -6.69
N PHE A 139 -57.63 42.24 -5.65
CA PHE A 139 -56.80 42.45 -4.49
C PHE A 139 -56.47 41.13 -3.73
N ALA A 140 -57.46 40.23 -3.64
CA ALA A 140 -57.27 38.97 -2.98
C ALA A 140 -56.33 38.04 -3.77
N TYR A 141 -56.49 38.01 -5.10
CA TYR A 141 -55.59 37.27 -5.97
C TYR A 141 -54.16 37.80 -5.94
N GLU A 142 -53.97 39.15 -5.95
CA GLU A 142 -52.64 39.76 -5.83
C GLU A 142 -51.99 39.45 -4.51
N ALA A 143 -52.72 39.51 -3.40
CA ALA A 143 -52.22 39.17 -2.05
C ALA A 143 -51.89 37.68 -1.91
N LEU A 144 -52.72 36.79 -2.49
CA LEU A 144 -52.48 35.35 -2.55
C LEU A 144 -51.21 35.05 -3.36
N TRP A 145 -51.05 35.70 -4.52
CA TRP A 145 -49.87 35.51 -5.37
C TRP A 145 -48.58 35.93 -4.66
N GLN A 146 -48.58 37.13 -4.08
CA GLN A 146 -47.42 37.63 -3.32
C GLN A 146 -47.08 36.73 -2.11
N SER A 147 -48.08 36.29 -1.35
CA SER A 147 -47.90 35.37 -0.22
C SER A 147 -47.34 34.02 -0.67
N THR A 148 -47.86 33.49 -1.78
CA THR A 148 -47.39 32.24 -2.38
C THR A 148 -45.96 32.33 -2.88
N LEU A 149 -45.61 33.45 -3.52
CA LEU A 149 -44.26 33.71 -4.00
C LEU A 149 -43.26 33.86 -2.84
N GLN A 150 -43.62 34.61 -1.82
CA GLN A 150 -42.82 34.79 -0.62
C GLN A 150 -42.61 33.44 0.11
N LEU A 151 -43.66 32.62 0.26
CA LEU A 151 -43.59 31.29 0.85
C LEU A 151 -42.67 30.40 0.05
N SER A 152 -42.77 30.42 -1.28
CA SER A 152 -41.92 29.59 -2.18
C SER A 152 -40.44 29.98 -2.06
N ILE A 153 -40.13 31.27 -1.95
CA ILE A 153 -38.75 31.75 -1.73
C ILE A 153 -38.21 31.25 -0.41
N TRP A 154 -38.97 31.41 0.69
CA TRP A 154 -38.52 30.95 2.01
C TRP A 154 -38.33 29.42 2.06
N LEU A 155 -39.26 28.65 1.48
CA LEU A 155 -39.11 27.19 1.40
C LEU A 155 -37.88 26.77 0.59
N SER A 156 -37.60 27.48 -0.53
CA SER A 156 -36.41 27.24 -1.34
C SER A 156 -35.11 27.51 -0.57
N ILE A 157 -35.08 28.63 0.19
CA ILE A 157 -33.93 28.97 1.03
C ILE A 157 -33.71 27.89 2.11
N ILE A 158 -34.77 27.46 2.81
CA ILE A 158 -34.71 26.42 3.83
C ILE A 158 -34.23 25.10 3.21
N ALA A 159 -34.74 24.73 2.04
CA ALA A 159 -34.32 23.53 1.34
C ALA A 159 -32.82 23.55 0.98
N LEU A 160 -32.33 24.71 0.47
CA LEU A 160 -30.93 24.90 0.13
C LEU A 160 -30.03 24.78 1.39
N VAL A 161 -30.39 25.49 2.46
CA VAL A 161 -29.62 25.46 3.72
C VAL A 161 -29.62 24.06 4.33
N SER A 162 -30.79 23.40 4.38
CA SER A 162 -30.90 22.02 4.88
C SER A 162 -30.07 21.04 4.02
N GLY A 163 -30.05 21.21 2.71
CA GLY A 163 -29.23 20.43 1.80
C GLY A 163 -27.73 20.60 2.04
N LEU A 164 -27.26 21.84 2.25
CA LEU A 164 -25.86 22.14 2.56
C LEU A 164 -25.45 21.56 3.92
N VAL A 165 -26.26 21.80 4.96
CA VAL A 165 -26.01 21.27 6.31
C VAL A 165 -26.02 19.74 6.29
N GLY A 166 -27.00 19.12 5.63
CA GLY A 166 -27.09 17.65 5.50
C GLY A 166 -25.86 17.08 4.80
N THR A 167 -25.40 17.71 3.71
CA THR A 167 -24.17 17.27 3.00
C THR A 167 -22.94 17.38 3.88
N PHE A 168 -22.81 18.47 4.62
CA PHE A 168 -21.68 18.67 5.54
C PHE A 168 -21.67 17.63 6.66
N LEU A 169 -22.80 17.39 7.31
CA LEU A 169 -22.93 16.39 8.37
C LEU A 169 -22.65 14.97 7.86
N LEU A 170 -23.21 14.60 6.70
CA LEU A 170 -22.97 13.29 6.10
C LEU A 170 -21.48 13.05 5.78
N LYS A 171 -20.83 14.03 5.16
CA LYS A 171 -19.39 13.94 4.89
C LYS A 171 -18.57 13.75 6.15
N THR A 172 -18.92 14.48 7.23
CA THR A 172 -18.19 14.40 8.51
C THR A 172 -18.39 13.05 9.21
N ILE A 173 -19.59 12.45 9.07
CA ILE A 173 -19.90 11.15 9.68
C ILE A 173 -19.28 9.99 8.89
N ILE A 174 -19.18 10.10 7.55
CA ILE A 174 -18.75 9.00 6.68
C ILE A 174 -17.23 8.92 6.56
N LYS A 175 -16.51 10.04 6.60
CA LYS A 175 -15.05 10.06 6.51
C LYS A 175 -14.34 9.05 7.44
N PRO A 176 -14.76 8.84 8.70
CA PRO A 176 -14.20 7.78 9.54
C PRO A 176 -14.48 6.35 9.08
N LEU A 177 -15.56 6.12 8.33
CA LEU A 177 -15.89 4.79 7.80
C LEU A 177 -14.93 4.39 6.67
N ASP A 178 -14.58 5.32 5.79
CA ASP A 178 -13.60 5.07 4.71
C ASP A 178 -12.27 4.63 5.31
N PHE A 179 -11.84 5.25 6.41
CA PHE A 179 -10.64 4.85 7.13
C PHE A 179 -10.73 3.44 7.74
N VAL A 180 -11.90 3.06 8.30
CA VAL A 180 -12.11 1.70 8.83
C VAL A 180 -12.05 0.67 7.71
N VAL A 181 -12.61 0.99 6.54
CA VAL A 181 -12.54 0.12 5.36
C VAL A 181 -11.09 -0.02 4.89
N GLU A 182 -10.36 1.08 4.76
CA GLU A 182 -8.94 1.07 4.39
C GLU A 182 -8.10 0.25 5.39
N GLN A 183 -8.36 0.41 6.69
CA GLN A 183 -7.70 -0.38 7.73
C GLN A 183 -8.06 -1.88 7.64
N ALA A 184 -9.31 -2.21 7.32
CA ALA A 184 -9.75 -3.59 7.13
C ALA A 184 -9.15 -4.21 5.85
N GLU A 185 -9.10 -3.47 4.75
CA GLU A 185 -8.45 -3.88 3.51
C GLU A 185 -6.94 -4.06 3.72
N ALA A 186 -6.29 -3.10 4.40
CA ALA A 186 -4.89 -3.23 4.77
C ALA A 186 -4.63 -4.46 5.65
N MET A 187 -5.55 -4.83 6.55
CA MET A 187 -5.45 -6.08 7.31
C MET A 187 -5.63 -7.31 6.42
N GLY A 188 -6.51 -7.26 5.42
CA GLY A 188 -6.63 -8.30 4.40
C GLY A 188 -5.34 -8.48 3.61
N ASP A 189 -4.68 -7.37 3.29
CA ASP A 189 -3.34 -7.31 2.68
C ASP A 189 -2.20 -7.52 3.71
N ARG A 190 -2.54 -7.93 4.94
CA ARG A 190 -1.62 -8.21 6.04
C ARG A 190 -0.76 -7.03 6.50
N ARG A 191 -1.18 -5.82 6.20
CA ARG A 191 -0.62 -4.56 6.72
C ARG A 191 -1.42 -4.14 7.96
N PHE A 192 -0.76 -4.08 9.11
CA PHE A 192 -1.43 -3.80 10.39
C PHE A 192 -1.34 -2.32 10.74
N LEU A 193 -2.19 -1.52 10.07
CA LEU A 193 -2.26 -0.07 10.28
C LEU A 193 -2.91 0.25 11.63
N VAL A 194 -2.44 1.31 12.27
CA VAL A 194 -3.02 1.91 13.47
C VAL A 194 -3.35 3.35 13.16
N GLY A 195 -4.60 3.74 13.34
CA GLY A 195 -5.07 5.08 13.03
C GLY A 195 -5.63 5.83 14.23
N ASP A 196 -5.88 7.12 14.03
CA ASP A 196 -6.45 7.99 15.04
C ASP A 196 -7.91 7.65 15.33
N GLU A 197 -8.31 7.73 16.59
CA GLU A 197 -9.68 7.46 16.99
C GLU A 197 -10.60 8.63 16.62
N PRO A 198 -11.66 8.39 15.81
CA PRO A 198 -12.61 9.43 15.47
C PRO A 198 -13.43 9.86 16.70
N ARG A 199 -13.92 11.10 16.68
CA ARG A 199 -14.68 11.70 17.78
C ARG A 199 -16.07 11.09 18.00
N THR A 200 -16.61 10.38 17.01
CA THR A 200 -17.92 9.71 17.12
C THR A 200 -17.79 8.44 17.96
N LEU A 201 -18.71 8.24 18.87
CA LEU A 201 -18.65 7.17 19.88
C LEU A 201 -18.66 5.76 19.23
N GLU A 202 -19.51 5.57 18.22
CA GLU A 202 -19.69 4.31 17.49
C GLU A 202 -18.45 3.95 16.67
N PHE A 203 -18.01 4.87 15.82
CA PHE A 203 -16.80 4.66 15.01
C PHE A 203 -15.53 4.61 15.86
N GLY A 204 -15.46 5.41 16.93
CA GLY A 204 -14.36 5.34 17.89
C GLY A 204 -14.23 3.96 18.55
N ARG A 205 -15.34 3.28 18.82
CA ARG A 205 -15.31 1.89 19.34
C ARG A 205 -14.77 0.90 18.33
N VAL A 206 -15.19 1.02 17.06
CA VAL A 206 -14.73 0.13 15.98
C VAL A 206 -13.24 0.34 15.71
N VAL A 207 -12.79 1.60 15.51
CA VAL A 207 -11.37 1.92 15.28
C VAL A 207 -10.50 1.48 16.45
N ARG A 208 -10.97 1.66 17.70
CA ARG A 208 -10.25 1.20 18.89
C ARG A 208 -10.11 -0.32 18.92
N ALA A 209 -11.16 -1.06 18.56
CA ALA A 209 -11.11 -2.52 18.48
C ALA A 209 -10.13 -2.99 17.40
N MET A 210 -10.16 -2.36 16.21
CA MET A 210 -9.25 -2.63 15.11
C MET A 210 -7.80 -2.30 15.48
N ASN A 211 -7.54 -1.14 16.08
CA ASN A 211 -6.23 -0.75 16.59
C ASN A 211 -5.69 -1.74 17.62
N LYS A 212 -6.55 -2.21 18.53
CA LYS A 212 -6.18 -3.22 19.54
C LYS A 212 -5.81 -4.55 18.87
N LEU A 213 -6.56 -4.96 17.85
CA LEU A 213 -6.29 -6.19 17.10
C LEU A 213 -4.96 -6.06 16.33
N SER A 214 -4.76 -4.98 15.56
CA SER A 214 -3.52 -4.70 14.83
C SER A 214 -2.29 -4.71 15.76
N LYS A 215 -2.37 -4.00 16.90
CA LYS A 215 -1.28 -3.97 17.90
C LYS A 215 -1.00 -5.36 18.49
N ARG A 216 -2.03 -6.17 18.70
CA ARG A 216 -1.89 -7.52 19.29
C ARG A 216 -1.22 -8.49 18.32
N ILE A 217 -1.63 -8.46 17.06
CA ILE A 217 -1.01 -9.29 16.01
C ILE A 217 0.44 -8.87 15.80
N LYS A 218 0.72 -7.56 15.69
CA LYS A 218 2.07 -7.02 15.57
C LYS A 218 2.98 -7.49 16.71
N ALA A 219 2.54 -7.37 17.95
CA ALA A 219 3.30 -7.82 19.12
C ALA A 219 3.50 -9.34 19.15
N MET A 220 2.55 -10.12 18.62
CA MET A 220 2.69 -11.57 18.50
C MET A 220 3.77 -11.94 17.47
N LEU A 221 3.77 -11.29 16.30
CA LEU A 221 4.76 -11.49 15.25
C LEU A 221 6.18 -11.11 15.70
N GLU A 222 6.31 -9.99 16.41
CA GLU A 222 7.59 -9.55 16.98
C GLU A 222 8.16 -10.56 17.98
N ARG A 223 7.31 -11.12 18.85
CA ARG A 223 7.74 -12.16 19.81
C ARG A 223 8.20 -13.43 19.12
N GLU A 224 7.47 -13.88 18.09
CA GLU A 224 7.83 -15.09 17.37
C GLU A 224 9.13 -14.87 16.58
N SER A 225 9.33 -13.71 15.96
CA SER A 225 10.58 -13.33 15.32
C SER A 225 11.77 -13.36 16.29
N GLN A 226 11.61 -12.77 17.47
CA GLN A 226 12.66 -12.83 18.53
C GLN A 226 12.95 -14.26 18.95
N ARG A 227 11.91 -15.09 19.12
CA ARG A 227 12.08 -16.50 19.48
C ARG A 227 12.89 -17.26 18.44
N LEU A 228 12.59 -17.05 17.15
CA LEU A 228 13.33 -17.68 16.04
C LEU A 228 14.79 -17.24 16.01
N SER A 229 15.06 -15.95 16.24
CA SER A 229 16.44 -15.44 16.28
C SER A 229 17.26 -16.06 17.43
N THR A 230 16.63 -16.24 18.60
CA THR A 230 17.25 -16.89 19.74
C THR A 230 17.50 -18.38 19.49
N LEU A 231 16.52 -19.05 18.88
CA LEU A 231 16.63 -20.47 18.49
C LEU A 231 17.80 -20.67 17.53
N ARG A 232 17.92 -19.81 16.50
CA ARG A 232 19.04 -19.86 15.55
C ARG A 232 20.39 -19.71 16.25
N ALA A 233 20.53 -18.68 17.09
CA ALA A 233 21.77 -18.44 17.82
C ALA A 233 22.17 -19.65 18.67
N SER A 234 21.21 -20.40 19.20
CA SER A 234 21.51 -21.62 19.99
C SER A 234 21.87 -22.84 19.15
N ILE A 235 21.41 -22.91 17.89
CA ILE A 235 21.65 -24.07 17.01
C ILE A 235 22.91 -23.88 16.17
N ALA A 236 23.19 -22.68 15.67
CA ALA A 236 24.27 -22.42 14.72
C ALA A 236 25.64 -22.12 15.35
N VAL A 237 25.70 -21.90 16.68
CA VAL A 237 26.89 -21.40 17.35
C VAL A 237 27.54 -22.46 18.27
N ASP A 238 28.88 -22.53 18.26
CA ASP A 238 29.63 -23.31 19.23
C ASP A 238 29.60 -22.62 20.61
N HIS A 239 29.08 -23.32 21.61
CA HIS A 239 28.87 -22.78 22.96
C HIS A 239 30.15 -22.35 23.67
N THR A 240 31.29 -22.93 23.30
CA THR A 240 32.59 -22.61 23.94
C THR A 240 33.20 -21.37 23.38
N THR A 241 33.20 -21.18 22.06
CA THR A 241 33.96 -20.10 21.39
C THR A 241 33.07 -18.98 20.86
N GLY A 242 31.79 -19.27 20.63
CA GLY A 242 30.84 -18.30 20.09
C GLY A 242 30.94 -18.08 18.58
N CYS A 243 31.78 -18.85 17.87
CA CYS A 243 31.79 -18.92 16.41
C CYS A 243 30.76 -19.93 15.88
N LEU A 244 30.64 -20.07 14.56
CA LEU A 244 29.75 -21.06 13.97
C LEU A 244 30.18 -22.48 14.36
N ASN A 245 29.21 -23.37 14.54
CA ASN A 245 29.47 -24.78 14.75
C ASN A 245 29.82 -25.48 13.44
N ARG A 246 30.22 -26.76 13.55
CA ARG A 246 30.64 -27.58 12.42
C ARG A 246 29.59 -27.67 11.31
N ASP A 247 28.37 -27.97 11.68
CA ASP A 247 27.31 -28.25 10.69
C ASP A 247 27.00 -27.00 9.89
N TYR A 248 26.98 -25.86 10.55
CA TYR A 248 26.67 -24.59 9.90
C TYR A 248 27.81 -24.11 8.97
N ILE A 249 29.09 -24.16 9.42
CA ILE A 249 30.22 -23.72 8.57
C ILE A 249 30.42 -24.64 7.36
N ILE A 250 30.15 -25.93 7.51
CA ILE A 250 30.19 -26.89 6.39
C ILE A 250 29.05 -26.60 5.41
N SER A 251 27.85 -26.28 5.91
CA SER A 251 26.72 -25.89 5.04
C SER A 251 27.00 -24.60 4.27
N GLN A 252 27.71 -23.64 4.89
CA GLN A 252 28.17 -22.45 4.17
C GLN A 252 29.18 -22.79 3.08
N LEU A 253 30.15 -23.64 3.37
CA LEU A 253 31.13 -24.09 2.38
C LEU A 253 30.43 -24.82 1.22
N ASP A 254 29.49 -25.71 1.54
CA ASP A 254 28.70 -26.44 0.52
C ASP A 254 27.86 -25.47 -0.34
N ALA A 255 27.28 -24.41 0.26
CA ALA A 255 26.54 -23.41 -0.46
C ALA A 255 27.42 -22.61 -1.44
N ILE A 256 28.65 -22.26 -1.03
CA ILE A 256 29.62 -21.60 -1.93
C ILE A 256 30.01 -22.54 -3.06
N LEU A 257 30.32 -23.83 -2.77
CA LEU A 257 30.68 -24.81 -3.79
C LEU A 257 29.53 -25.14 -4.77
N ALA A 258 28.29 -24.93 -4.35
CA ALA A 258 27.08 -25.13 -5.16
C ALA A 258 26.75 -23.94 -6.06
N ASP A 259 27.25 -22.76 -5.76
CA ASP A 259 26.96 -21.52 -6.50
C ASP A 259 27.75 -21.47 -7.82
N ARG A 260 27.20 -22.10 -8.86
CA ARG A 260 27.82 -22.16 -10.20
C ARG A 260 27.88 -20.80 -10.90
N GLU A 261 27.09 -19.83 -10.45
CA GLU A 261 27.11 -18.46 -10.98
C GLU A 261 28.35 -17.69 -10.48
N ASN A 262 28.85 -18.04 -9.32
CA ASN A 262 30.02 -17.44 -8.71
C ASN A 262 31.32 -18.15 -9.15
N THR A 263 31.95 -17.64 -10.18
CA THR A 263 33.21 -18.20 -10.72
C THR A 263 34.47 -17.63 -10.04
N ALA A 264 34.34 -16.87 -8.96
CA ALA A 264 35.48 -16.32 -8.24
C ALA A 264 36.29 -17.41 -7.52
N ALA A 265 37.55 -17.11 -7.28
CA ALA A 265 38.39 -17.92 -6.40
C ALA A 265 38.14 -17.52 -4.96
N HIS A 266 37.45 -18.38 -4.22
CA HIS A 266 37.22 -18.18 -2.79
C HIS A 266 38.40 -18.63 -1.97
N GLY A 267 38.71 -17.95 -0.86
CA GLY A 267 39.76 -18.34 0.07
C GLY A 267 39.21 -19.11 1.27
N VAL A 268 39.92 -20.15 1.66
CA VAL A 268 39.62 -20.88 2.89
C VAL A 268 40.90 -21.08 3.70
N LEU A 269 40.83 -20.73 5.00
CA LEU A 269 41.90 -20.93 5.94
C LEU A 269 41.46 -21.95 7.00
N LEU A 270 42.25 -23.01 7.17
CA LEU A 270 42.08 -23.98 8.24
C LEU A 270 43.10 -23.68 9.34
N ILE A 271 42.68 -23.58 10.60
CA ILE A 271 43.53 -23.27 11.76
C ILE A 271 43.36 -24.41 12.77
N ARG A 272 44.48 -25.03 13.19
CA ARG A 272 44.50 -26.06 14.21
C ARG A 272 45.30 -25.59 15.44
N ALA A 273 44.67 -25.62 16.60
CA ALA A 273 45.35 -25.36 17.87
C ALA A 273 46.19 -26.58 18.28
N LYS A 274 47.50 -26.39 18.42
CA LYS A 274 48.47 -27.44 18.73
C LYS A 274 48.54 -27.73 20.23
N GLY A 275 48.71 -29.00 20.60
CA GLY A 275 49.00 -29.43 21.97
C GLY A 275 47.92 -29.05 23.00
N LEU A 276 46.63 -28.95 22.62
CA LEU A 276 45.55 -28.55 23.54
C LEU A 276 45.45 -29.39 24.81
N GLN A 277 45.78 -30.68 24.72
CA GLN A 277 45.78 -31.54 25.91
C GLN A 277 46.82 -31.14 26.94
N GLU A 278 48.02 -30.81 26.49
CA GLU A 278 49.09 -30.29 27.34
C GLU A 278 48.77 -28.89 27.86
N CYS A 279 48.22 -28.04 27.01
CA CYS A 279 47.76 -26.68 27.39
C CYS A 279 46.68 -26.75 28.48
N ASN A 280 45.70 -27.68 28.35
CA ASN A 280 44.69 -27.89 29.38
C ASN A 280 45.27 -28.36 30.71
N GLN A 281 46.33 -29.20 30.69
CA GLN A 281 47.00 -29.62 31.91
C GLN A 281 47.79 -28.49 32.58
N LYS A 282 48.41 -27.60 31.78
CA LYS A 282 49.26 -26.50 32.29
C LYS A 282 48.46 -25.28 32.69
N LEU A 283 47.51 -24.86 31.89
CA LEU A 283 46.76 -23.62 32.02
C LEU A 283 45.37 -23.81 32.64
N GLY A 284 44.85 -25.02 32.58
CA GLY A 284 43.46 -25.30 32.94
C GLY A 284 42.47 -25.03 31.82
N ARG A 285 41.35 -25.79 31.81
CA ARG A 285 40.36 -25.76 30.75
C ARG A 285 39.72 -24.38 30.48
N GLN A 286 39.44 -23.60 31.54
CA GLN A 286 38.85 -22.27 31.42
C GLN A 286 39.78 -21.29 30.70
N GLN A 287 41.10 -21.37 30.97
CA GLN A 287 42.05 -20.50 30.30
C GLN A 287 42.24 -20.89 28.83
N VAL A 288 42.26 -22.18 28.51
CA VAL A 288 42.31 -22.68 27.12
C VAL A 288 41.07 -22.23 26.36
N ASP A 289 39.89 -22.38 26.94
CA ASP A 289 38.62 -21.88 26.32
C ASP A 289 38.66 -20.36 26.10
N HIS A 290 39.32 -19.60 26.99
CA HIS A 290 39.52 -18.16 26.83
C HIS A 290 40.42 -17.84 25.64
N GLU A 291 41.55 -18.54 25.50
CA GLU A 291 42.48 -18.35 24.38
C GLU A 291 41.84 -18.72 23.03
N LEU A 292 41.02 -19.80 22.97
CA LEU A 292 40.27 -20.16 21.77
C LEU A 292 39.21 -19.11 21.42
N LYS A 293 38.56 -18.49 22.42
CA LYS A 293 37.68 -17.33 22.19
C LYS A 293 38.46 -16.12 21.68
N HIS A 294 39.66 -15.90 22.19
CA HIS A 294 40.51 -14.82 21.73
C HIS A 294 40.86 -14.98 20.26
N LEU A 295 41.30 -16.17 19.82
CA LEU A 295 41.50 -16.49 18.40
C LEU A 295 40.30 -16.10 17.53
N VAL A 296 39.10 -16.58 17.90
CA VAL A 296 37.88 -16.31 17.14
C VAL A 296 37.57 -14.81 17.08
N ASN A 297 37.73 -14.11 18.18
CA ASN A 297 37.49 -12.66 18.24
C ASN A 297 38.51 -11.84 17.43
N GLU A 298 39.79 -12.25 17.40
CA GLU A 298 40.81 -11.62 16.56
C GLU A 298 40.49 -11.78 15.08
N VAL A 299 40.20 -13.02 14.64
CA VAL A 299 39.81 -13.30 13.25
C VAL A 299 38.55 -12.54 12.89
N ALA A 300 37.51 -12.58 13.73
CA ALA A 300 36.25 -11.90 13.46
C ALA A 300 36.38 -10.37 13.42
N ARG A 301 37.25 -9.80 14.26
CA ARG A 301 37.51 -8.34 14.28
C ARG A 301 38.23 -7.88 13.02
N ASP A 302 39.24 -8.61 12.58
CA ASP A 302 39.99 -8.28 11.37
C ASP A 302 39.12 -8.41 10.11
N LEU A 303 38.23 -9.43 10.02
CA LEU A 303 37.28 -9.61 8.95
C LEU A 303 36.05 -8.68 9.08
N GLY A 304 35.68 -8.30 10.30
CA GLY A 304 34.56 -7.39 10.59
C GLY A 304 34.76 -5.95 10.12
N LEU A 305 36.00 -5.53 9.89
CA LEU A 305 36.32 -4.26 9.25
C LEU A 305 35.99 -4.24 7.75
N ILE A 306 35.86 -5.43 7.15
CA ILE A 306 35.63 -5.63 5.72
C ILE A 306 34.21 -6.19 5.49
N SER A 307 33.71 -7.06 6.36
CA SER A 307 32.39 -7.71 6.27
C SER A 307 31.79 -7.92 7.67
N ALA A 308 30.51 -7.68 7.80
CA ALA A 308 29.84 -7.58 9.12
C ALA A 308 29.54 -8.92 9.76
N SER A 309 30.51 -9.83 10.07
CA SER A 309 30.12 -10.86 11.02
C SER A 309 31.13 -11.94 11.39
N LYS A 310 30.94 -12.52 12.57
CA LYS A 310 31.49 -13.81 13.02
C LYS A 310 31.03 -14.99 12.14
N GLU A 311 30.29 -14.74 11.09
CA GLU A 311 29.69 -15.72 10.18
C GLU A 311 30.70 -16.34 9.22
N CYS A 312 31.90 -15.84 9.18
CA CYS A 312 32.98 -16.42 8.36
C CYS A 312 33.86 -17.42 9.12
N VAL A 313 33.70 -17.59 10.45
CA VAL A 313 34.54 -18.43 11.29
C VAL A 313 33.71 -19.56 11.90
N GLY A 314 34.13 -20.80 11.72
CA GLY A 314 33.45 -21.95 12.28
C GLY A 314 34.43 -22.94 12.94
N ARG A 315 33.96 -23.64 13.97
CA ARG A 315 34.71 -24.69 14.65
C ARG A 315 34.31 -26.06 14.12
N LEU A 316 35.26 -26.79 13.53
CA LEU A 316 35.01 -28.16 13.01
C LEU A 316 35.03 -29.22 14.10
N ASN A 317 35.92 -29.08 15.05
CA ASN A 317 36.10 -30.01 16.18
C ASN A 317 36.76 -29.28 17.37
N GLY A 318 37.25 -30.03 18.36
CA GLY A 318 37.90 -29.47 19.54
C GLY A 318 39.08 -28.58 19.24
N THR A 319 39.82 -28.81 18.16
CA THR A 319 41.10 -28.16 17.81
C THR A 319 41.04 -27.32 16.56
N ASP A 320 40.11 -27.62 15.61
CA ASP A 320 40.17 -27.13 14.26
C ASP A 320 39.10 -26.07 14.01
N PHE A 321 39.51 -24.95 13.40
CA PHE A 321 38.67 -23.86 12.97
C PHE A 321 38.80 -23.62 11.48
N VAL A 322 37.70 -23.33 10.81
CA VAL A 322 37.67 -22.91 9.40
C VAL A 322 37.28 -21.45 9.31
N VAL A 323 37.99 -20.72 8.48
CA VAL A 323 37.68 -19.33 8.13
C VAL A 323 37.42 -19.28 6.63
N LEU A 324 36.21 -18.89 6.24
CA LEU A 324 35.86 -18.59 4.86
C LEU A 324 36.17 -17.11 4.61
N LEU A 325 37.12 -16.85 3.72
CA LEU A 325 37.57 -15.49 3.48
C LEU A 325 36.61 -14.78 2.51
N PRO A 326 36.21 -13.54 2.82
CA PRO A 326 35.39 -12.74 1.91
C PRO A 326 36.10 -12.46 0.59
N ASP A 327 35.36 -12.51 -0.52
CA ASP A 327 35.89 -12.23 -1.85
C ASP A 327 36.37 -10.77 -2.02
N GLU A 328 35.84 -9.87 -1.19
CA GLU A 328 36.21 -8.46 -1.15
C GLU A 328 37.61 -8.21 -0.54
N LEU A 329 38.24 -9.25 0.01
CA LEU A 329 39.59 -9.18 0.55
C LEU A 329 40.62 -9.22 -0.59
N ASN A 330 41.18 -8.08 -0.94
CA ASN A 330 42.07 -7.91 -2.10
C ASN A 330 43.31 -8.80 -2.09
N ASP A 331 43.87 -9.11 -0.92
CA ASP A 331 45.04 -9.99 -0.77
C ASP A 331 44.83 -10.94 0.40
N GLN A 332 44.16 -12.07 0.11
CA GLN A 332 43.86 -13.08 1.11
C GLN A 332 45.13 -13.75 1.67
N GLN A 333 46.19 -13.87 0.87
CA GLN A 333 47.49 -14.46 1.30
C GLN A 333 48.22 -13.53 2.27
N ALA A 334 48.31 -12.24 1.95
CA ALA A 334 48.92 -11.26 2.88
C ALA A 334 48.13 -11.17 4.19
N TRP A 335 46.80 -11.25 4.14
CA TRP A 335 45.97 -11.29 5.34
C TRP A 335 46.28 -12.52 6.22
N CYS A 336 46.40 -13.72 5.62
CA CYS A 336 46.75 -14.95 6.32
C CYS A 336 48.16 -14.84 6.98
N GLN A 337 49.12 -14.23 6.29
CA GLN A 337 50.44 -13.98 6.85
C GLN A 337 50.41 -13.01 8.04
N ALA A 338 49.69 -11.91 7.92
CA ALA A 338 49.51 -10.95 9.01
C ALA A 338 48.82 -11.60 10.23
N LEU A 339 47.82 -12.45 10.01
CA LEU A 339 47.14 -13.21 11.08
C LEU A 339 48.13 -14.15 11.75
N ARG A 340 48.96 -14.89 10.98
CA ARG A 340 50.02 -15.74 11.55
C ARG A 340 50.96 -14.96 12.46
N GLU A 341 51.43 -13.79 12.04
CA GLU A 341 52.34 -12.92 12.82
C GLU A 341 51.68 -12.47 14.12
N LYS A 342 50.41 -12.14 14.11
CA LYS A 342 49.64 -11.77 15.31
C LYS A 342 49.50 -12.94 16.30
N LEU A 343 49.35 -14.16 15.80
CA LEU A 343 49.16 -15.35 16.62
C LEU A 343 50.49 -15.97 17.06
N ASP A 344 51.64 -15.51 16.51
CA ASP A 344 52.95 -15.99 16.93
C ASP A 344 53.32 -15.38 18.31
N GLY A 345 53.73 -16.25 19.24
CA GLY A 345 54.00 -15.83 20.62
C GLY A 345 52.79 -15.88 21.58
N GLU A 346 51.61 -16.27 21.11
CA GLU A 346 50.47 -16.53 21.98
C GLU A 346 50.68 -17.82 22.81
N LYS A 347 49.86 -18.01 23.86
CA LYS A 347 49.99 -19.16 24.77
C LYS A 347 49.70 -20.51 24.11
N ILE A 348 49.02 -20.52 23.00
CA ILE A 348 48.71 -21.68 22.16
C ILE A 348 49.37 -21.47 20.81
N ASN A 349 50.12 -22.43 20.33
CA ASN A 349 50.66 -22.41 18.97
C ASN A 349 49.64 -22.97 17.99
N TYR A 350 49.62 -22.43 16.79
CA TYR A 350 48.65 -22.80 15.75
C TYR A 350 49.35 -23.34 14.49
N ALA A 351 48.76 -24.37 13.87
CA ALA A 351 49.07 -24.75 12.51
C ALA A 351 47.98 -24.16 11.59
N MET A 352 48.39 -23.52 10.52
CA MET A 352 47.47 -22.82 9.61
C MET A 352 47.73 -23.31 8.18
N ALA A 353 46.63 -23.54 7.43
CA ALA A 353 46.67 -23.98 6.03
C ALA A 353 45.71 -23.12 5.21
N PHE A 354 46.23 -22.42 4.20
CA PHE A 354 45.41 -21.62 3.29
C PHE A 354 45.44 -22.18 1.86
N THR A 355 44.29 -22.18 1.22
CA THR A 355 44.19 -22.45 -0.22
C THR A 355 43.02 -21.68 -0.85
N SER A 356 43.14 -21.36 -2.13
CA SER A 356 42.00 -20.88 -2.92
C SER A 356 41.23 -22.10 -3.49
N PHE A 357 39.95 -21.94 -3.69
CA PHE A 357 39.08 -22.94 -4.30
C PHE A 357 38.05 -22.29 -5.24
N SER A 358 37.48 -23.08 -6.13
CA SER A 358 36.40 -22.65 -7.03
C SER A 358 35.14 -23.47 -6.77
N CYS A 359 33.99 -22.95 -7.19
CA CYS A 359 32.69 -23.60 -7.07
C CYS A 359 32.53 -24.94 -7.81
N ILE A 360 33.54 -25.35 -8.61
CA ILE A 360 33.51 -26.63 -9.37
C ILE A 360 34.15 -27.75 -8.57
N GLU A 361 34.85 -27.45 -7.48
CA GLU A 361 35.62 -28.42 -6.69
C GLU A 361 34.72 -29.20 -5.73
N ALA A 362 35.00 -30.51 -5.59
CA ALA A 362 34.31 -31.31 -4.57
C ALA A 362 34.86 -31.00 -3.16
N ARG A 363 33.96 -30.79 -2.18
CA ARG A 363 34.32 -30.52 -0.77
C ARG A 363 35.38 -31.45 -0.23
N GLY A 364 35.26 -32.76 -0.53
CA GLY A 364 36.21 -33.76 -0.05
C GLY A 364 37.64 -33.51 -0.52
N HIS A 365 37.84 -33.10 -1.76
CA HIS A 365 39.15 -32.77 -2.32
C HIS A 365 39.72 -31.47 -1.69
N LEU A 366 38.89 -30.47 -1.50
CA LEU A 366 39.28 -29.22 -0.85
C LEU A 366 39.78 -29.46 0.58
N LEU A 367 38.99 -30.18 1.38
CA LEU A 367 39.37 -30.49 2.77
C LEU A 367 40.62 -31.41 2.86
N ALA A 368 40.75 -32.41 1.97
CA ALA A 368 41.94 -33.26 1.92
C ALA A 368 43.21 -32.45 1.56
N ARG A 369 43.09 -31.46 0.67
CA ARG A 369 44.17 -30.54 0.30
C ARG A 369 44.58 -29.68 1.48
N LEU A 370 43.62 -29.11 2.21
CA LEU A 370 43.86 -28.32 3.42
C LEU A 370 44.52 -29.17 4.53
N ASP A 371 44.02 -30.41 4.77
CA ASP A 371 44.64 -31.32 5.74
C ASP A 371 46.07 -31.63 5.40
N SER A 372 46.40 -31.85 4.11
CA SER A 372 47.78 -32.12 3.66
C SER A 372 48.73 -30.92 3.94
N LEU A 373 48.26 -29.70 3.73
CA LEU A 373 49.01 -28.47 4.08
C LEU A 373 49.14 -28.33 5.59
N LEU A 374 48.07 -28.59 6.33
CA LEU A 374 48.03 -28.51 7.78
C LEU A 374 49.04 -29.44 8.46
N VAL A 375 49.19 -30.68 7.96
CA VAL A 375 50.19 -31.64 8.44
C VAL A 375 51.61 -31.10 8.29
N ARG A 376 51.92 -30.36 7.20
CA ARG A 376 53.22 -29.69 7.02
C ARG A 376 53.44 -28.57 8.03
N ALA A 377 52.42 -27.76 8.25
CA ALA A 377 52.47 -26.66 9.24
C ALA A 377 52.64 -27.20 10.69
N GLU A 378 52.06 -28.38 11.01
CA GLU A 378 52.19 -29.00 12.31
C GLU A 378 53.59 -29.44 12.66
N GLN A 379 54.42 -29.80 11.66
CA GLN A 379 55.80 -30.23 11.86
C GLN A 379 56.71 -29.07 12.36
N GLN A 380 56.29 -27.83 12.22
CA GLN A 380 57.04 -26.67 12.76
C GLN A 380 56.72 -26.48 14.24
N SER A 381 57.74 -26.04 15.02
CA SER A 381 57.60 -25.90 16.48
C SER A 381 56.70 -24.75 16.92
N ASN A 382 56.66 -23.67 16.14
CA ASN A 382 55.92 -22.44 16.44
C ASN A 382 54.62 -22.36 15.62
N THR A 383 53.90 -21.22 15.68
CA THR A 383 52.78 -20.94 14.80
C THR A 383 53.26 -20.85 13.36
N ALA A 384 52.71 -21.73 12.52
CA ALA A 384 53.16 -21.93 11.15
C ALA A 384 51.99 -21.83 10.17
N LEU A 385 52.26 -21.28 8.99
CA LEU A 385 51.30 -21.15 7.90
C LEU A 385 51.89 -21.78 6.62
N GLU A 386 51.16 -22.74 6.09
CA GLU A 386 51.43 -23.32 4.76
C GLU A 386 50.35 -22.86 3.76
N MET A 387 50.79 -22.48 2.58
CA MET A 387 49.93 -21.99 1.51
C MET A 387 50.22 -22.72 0.22
N LEU A 388 49.17 -23.03 -0.52
CA LEU A 388 49.31 -23.51 -1.88
C LEU A 388 49.26 -22.31 -2.83
N SER A 389 50.39 -22.01 -3.49
CA SER A 389 50.43 -20.95 -4.51
C SER A 389 49.58 -21.38 -5.71
N GLY A 390 48.71 -20.50 -6.18
CA GLY A 390 47.67 -20.77 -7.21
C GLY A 390 48.11 -21.14 -8.62
N SER A 391 49.31 -21.72 -8.83
CA SER A 391 49.82 -22.15 -10.12
C SER A 391 49.44 -23.61 -10.50
N GLU A 392 48.88 -24.39 -9.55
CA GLU A 392 48.51 -25.82 -9.82
C GLU A 392 47.00 -26.06 -9.82
N SER A 393 46.16 -25.08 -9.48
CA SER A 393 44.72 -25.21 -9.70
C SER A 393 44.41 -24.84 -11.14
N SER A 394 43.90 -25.77 -11.91
CA SER A 394 43.35 -25.59 -13.24
C SER A 394 42.08 -24.73 -13.20
N VAL A 395 42.21 -23.51 -12.69
CA VAL A 395 41.23 -22.46 -12.93
C VAL A 395 41.43 -22.07 -14.39
N ALA A 396 40.49 -22.39 -15.26
CA ALA A 396 40.49 -21.98 -16.64
C ALA A 396 40.90 -20.50 -16.68
N HIS A 397 41.96 -20.19 -17.44
CA HIS A 397 42.46 -18.81 -17.60
C HIS A 397 41.34 -17.93 -18.18
N LEU A 398 40.52 -17.34 -17.28
CA LEU A 398 39.69 -16.24 -17.68
C LEU A 398 40.67 -15.09 -18.09
N PRO A 399 40.52 -14.49 -19.24
CA PRO A 399 41.34 -13.38 -19.63
C PRO A 399 41.25 -12.28 -18.57
N VAL A 400 42.38 -11.89 -18.05
CA VAL A 400 42.45 -10.80 -17.07
C VAL A 400 42.19 -9.51 -17.82
N LEU A 401 40.94 -9.06 -17.82
CA LEU A 401 40.59 -7.73 -18.34
C LEU A 401 41.19 -6.67 -17.41
N THR A 402 41.75 -5.63 -18.02
CA THR A 402 42.26 -4.47 -17.27
C THR A 402 41.09 -3.62 -16.76
N GLU A 403 41.37 -2.74 -15.79
CA GLU A 403 40.38 -1.76 -15.29
C GLU A 403 39.80 -0.91 -16.45
N SER A 404 40.61 -0.55 -17.45
CA SER A 404 40.18 0.17 -18.64
C SER A 404 39.21 -0.66 -19.49
N ASP A 405 39.47 -1.96 -19.64
CA ASP A 405 38.60 -2.87 -20.40
C ASP A 405 37.24 -3.02 -19.75
N TRP A 406 37.21 -3.21 -18.39
CA TRP A 406 35.96 -3.26 -17.63
C TRP A 406 35.16 -1.97 -17.73
N SER A 407 35.84 -0.80 -17.62
CA SER A 407 35.18 0.50 -17.81
C SER A 407 34.54 0.59 -19.19
N GLN A 408 35.27 0.16 -20.25
CA GLN A 408 34.75 0.18 -21.63
C GLN A 408 33.55 -0.77 -21.80
N CYS A 409 33.61 -1.98 -21.26
CA CYS A 409 32.54 -2.96 -21.31
C CYS A 409 31.25 -2.44 -20.64
N ILE A 410 31.36 -1.85 -19.46
CA ILE A 410 30.21 -1.29 -18.74
C ILE A 410 29.65 -0.08 -19.47
N GLN A 411 30.49 0.82 -19.98
CA GLN A 411 30.03 1.96 -20.78
C GLN A 411 29.34 1.52 -22.09
N GLN A 412 29.78 0.43 -22.71
CA GLN A 412 29.09 -0.15 -23.87
C GLN A 412 27.68 -0.63 -23.50
N ALA A 413 27.51 -1.29 -22.33
CA ALA A 413 26.21 -1.71 -21.83
C ALA A 413 25.27 -0.53 -21.49
N LEU A 414 25.85 0.59 -21.05
CA LEU A 414 25.10 1.80 -20.71
C LEU A 414 24.76 2.67 -21.94
N ASN A 415 25.31 2.36 -23.12
CA ASN A 415 25.05 3.13 -24.34
C ASN A 415 23.55 3.08 -24.71
N PRO A 416 22.87 4.23 -24.91
CA PRO A 416 21.45 4.27 -25.23
C PRO A 416 21.05 3.52 -26.52
N LEU A 417 21.93 3.44 -27.49
CA LEU A 417 21.64 2.87 -28.81
C LEU A 417 21.98 1.37 -28.91
N THR A 418 23.03 0.93 -28.23
CA THR A 418 23.58 -0.42 -28.39
C THR A 418 23.62 -1.23 -27.11
N GLY A 419 23.42 -0.61 -25.97
CA GLY A 419 23.57 -1.25 -24.65
C GLY A 419 22.66 -2.45 -24.43
N LEU A 420 21.40 -2.38 -24.87
CA LEU A 420 20.48 -3.49 -24.76
C LEU A 420 20.85 -4.74 -25.56
N SER A 421 21.62 -4.59 -26.62
CA SER A 421 22.12 -5.74 -27.43
C SER A 421 23.33 -6.41 -26.77
N ALA A 422 24.15 -5.66 -26.04
CA ALA A 422 25.28 -6.19 -25.28
C ALA A 422 24.81 -6.89 -23.96
N LEU A 423 23.67 -6.49 -23.43
CA LEU A 423 23.07 -7.05 -22.23
C LEU A 423 22.15 -8.23 -22.58
N LYS A 424 22.42 -9.40 -22.01
CA LYS A 424 21.63 -10.62 -22.18
C LYS A 424 21.13 -11.14 -20.84
N PHE A 425 20.17 -12.06 -20.86
CA PHE A 425 19.73 -12.80 -19.70
C PHE A 425 19.99 -14.30 -19.85
N ALA A 426 20.46 -14.91 -18.76
CA ALA A 426 20.35 -16.34 -18.57
C ALA A 426 19.15 -16.58 -17.64
N TYR A 427 18.28 -17.52 -18.03
CA TYR A 427 17.02 -17.75 -17.33
C TYR A 427 17.13 -18.99 -16.44
N PHE A 428 16.71 -18.87 -15.18
CA PHE A 428 16.65 -19.94 -14.21
C PHE A 428 15.23 -20.09 -13.68
N PRO A 429 14.63 -21.28 -13.77
CA PRO A 429 13.24 -21.45 -13.37
C PRO A 429 13.09 -21.46 -11.85
N THR A 430 12.01 -20.81 -11.36
CA THR A 430 11.46 -21.03 -10.04
C THR A 430 10.16 -21.82 -10.20
N GLN A 431 10.11 -23.02 -9.62
CA GLN A 431 8.99 -23.95 -9.73
C GLN A 431 8.22 -24.05 -8.41
N ASP A 432 6.90 -24.28 -8.52
CA ASP A 432 6.04 -24.62 -7.38
C ASP A 432 6.09 -26.14 -7.06
N ALA A 433 5.32 -26.53 -6.04
CA ALA A 433 5.18 -27.91 -5.62
C ALA A 433 4.62 -28.86 -6.70
N GLN A 434 4.00 -28.34 -7.75
CA GLN A 434 3.44 -29.07 -8.88
C GLN A 434 4.35 -29.02 -10.11
N SER A 435 5.61 -28.60 -9.96
CA SER A 435 6.59 -28.40 -11.03
C SER A 435 6.17 -27.38 -12.09
N LYS A 436 5.24 -26.48 -11.74
CA LYS A 436 4.84 -25.38 -12.60
C LYS A 436 5.77 -24.19 -12.39
N ILE A 437 6.29 -23.63 -13.46
CA ILE A 437 7.13 -22.43 -13.42
C ILE A 437 6.30 -21.21 -12.97
N TRP A 438 6.69 -20.59 -11.87
CA TRP A 438 6.12 -19.34 -11.40
C TRP A 438 6.66 -18.15 -12.14
N HIS A 439 7.98 -18.08 -12.25
CA HIS A 439 8.73 -17.08 -13.01
C HIS A 439 10.10 -17.62 -13.37
N GLN A 440 10.74 -16.95 -14.32
CA GLN A 440 12.15 -17.14 -14.65
C GLN A 440 12.97 -16.06 -13.96
N GLU A 441 13.98 -16.43 -13.21
CA GLU A 441 14.98 -15.49 -12.72
C GLU A 441 15.93 -15.14 -13.86
N ALA A 442 15.99 -13.84 -14.20
CA ALA A 442 16.79 -13.33 -15.32
C ALA A 442 18.14 -12.81 -14.79
N MET A 443 19.13 -13.69 -14.83
CA MET A 443 20.51 -13.36 -14.45
C MET A 443 21.21 -12.58 -15.55
N MET A 444 21.68 -11.37 -15.24
CA MET A 444 22.38 -10.49 -16.17
C MET A 444 23.65 -11.14 -16.73
N ARG A 445 23.84 -11.01 -18.03
CA ARG A 445 25.06 -11.35 -18.77
C ARG A 445 25.46 -10.15 -19.62
N LEU A 446 26.75 -9.88 -19.71
CA LEU A 446 27.30 -8.82 -20.54
C LEU A 446 28.27 -9.38 -21.58
N ASP A 447 27.92 -9.20 -22.83
CA ASP A 447 28.81 -9.53 -23.94
C ASP A 447 29.78 -8.38 -24.20
N CYS A 448 31.05 -8.63 -24.04
CA CYS A 448 32.11 -7.68 -24.29
C CYS A 448 33.36 -8.41 -24.80
N GLN A 449 34.05 -7.83 -25.80
CA GLN A 449 35.30 -8.41 -26.39
C GLN A 449 35.16 -9.90 -26.77
N ASN A 450 34.03 -10.28 -27.39
CA ASN A 450 33.69 -11.65 -27.77
C ASN A 450 33.59 -12.67 -26.61
N GLN A 451 33.35 -12.19 -25.40
CA GLN A 451 33.16 -13.00 -24.23
C GLN A 451 31.90 -12.58 -23.51
N THR A 452 31.28 -13.52 -22.79
CA THR A 452 30.10 -13.27 -21.96
C THR A 452 30.49 -13.31 -20.50
N PHE A 453 30.28 -12.21 -19.79
CA PHE A 453 30.57 -12.07 -18.39
C PHE A 453 29.29 -12.17 -17.54
N THR A 454 29.39 -12.79 -16.39
CA THR A 454 28.30 -12.91 -15.41
C THR A 454 28.15 -11.63 -14.57
N ALA A 455 26.98 -11.44 -13.96
CA ALA A 455 26.73 -10.32 -13.05
C ALA A 455 27.80 -10.25 -11.93
N TRP A 456 28.22 -11.39 -11.42
CA TRP A 456 29.25 -11.50 -10.40
C TRP A 456 30.59 -10.87 -10.81
N GLN A 457 31.02 -11.04 -12.04
CA GLN A 457 32.24 -10.46 -12.57
C GLN A 457 32.13 -8.96 -12.83
N ILE A 458 30.93 -8.50 -13.17
CA ILE A 458 30.66 -7.11 -13.61
C ILE A 458 30.42 -6.19 -12.39
N LEU A 459 29.62 -6.63 -11.43
CA LEU A 459 29.15 -5.79 -10.30
C LEU A 459 30.27 -5.19 -9.44
N PRO A 460 31.38 -5.88 -9.13
CA PRO A 460 32.48 -5.27 -8.40
C PRO A 460 33.06 -4.04 -9.11
N TRP A 461 33.21 -4.14 -10.44
CA TRP A 461 33.67 -3.04 -11.29
C TRP A 461 32.64 -1.92 -11.42
N ALA A 462 31.37 -2.28 -11.62
CA ALA A 462 30.28 -1.31 -11.63
C ALA A 462 30.18 -0.54 -10.31
N LYS A 463 30.37 -1.20 -9.17
CA LYS A 463 30.48 -0.57 -7.85
C LYS A 463 31.66 0.38 -7.77
N ARG A 464 32.84 -0.04 -8.22
CA ARG A 464 34.07 0.78 -8.25
C ARG A 464 33.90 2.04 -9.11
N PHE A 465 33.23 1.90 -10.27
CA PHE A 465 32.95 3.02 -11.18
C PHE A 465 31.70 3.82 -10.81
N LYS A 466 30.95 3.43 -9.75
CA LYS A 466 29.70 4.04 -9.30
C LYS A 466 28.61 4.03 -10.39
N GLN A 467 28.53 2.96 -11.18
CA GLN A 467 27.62 2.79 -12.32
C GLN A 467 26.57 1.67 -12.08
N VAL A 468 26.42 1.19 -10.85
CA VAL A 468 25.44 0.13 -10.52
C VAL A 468 24.01 0.60 -10.80
N ALA A 469 23.69 1.85 -10.46
CA ALA A 469 22.35 2.38 -10.62
C ALA A 469 21.92 2.48 -12.09
N GLU A 470 22.83 2.93 -12.96
CA GLU A 470 22.60 3.00 -14.41
C GLU A 470 22.50 1.61 -15.03
N LEU A 471 23.26 0.65 -14.50
CA LEU A 471 23.21 -0.74 -14.96
C LEU A 471 21.88 -1.39 -14.58
N ASP A 472 21.40 -1.18 -13.35
CA ASP A 472 20.10 -1.64 -12.88
C ASP A 472 18.94 -1.06 -13.71
N GLU A 473 19.02 0.23 -14.11
CA GLU A 473 18.05 0.84 -15.04
C GLU A 473 18.03 0.10 -16.38
N LYS A 474 19.20 -0.29 -16.90
CA LYS A 474 19.30 -1.05 -18.16
C LYS A 474 18.79 -2.48 -18.01
N VAL A 475 19.02 -3.12 -16.88
CA VAL A 475 18.45 -4.44 -16.57
C VAL A 475 16.91 -4.37 -16.55
N LEU A 476 16.33 -3.36 -15.91
CA LEU A 476 14.89 -3.16 -15.91
C LEU A 476 14.35 -2.91 -17.33
N GLU A 477 14.99 -2.03 -18.11
CA GLU A 477 14.61 -1.76 -19.49
C GLU A 477 14.61 -3.04 -20.33
N LYS A 478 15.67 -3.85 -20.23
CA LYS A 478 15.79 -5.14 -20.92
C LYS A 478 14.71 -6.14 -20.49
N ALA A 479 14.38 -6.20 -19.20
CA ALA A 479 13.33 -7.07 -18.68
C ALA A 479 11.96 -6.68 -19.22
N LEU A 480 11.64 -5.38 -19.28
CA LEU A 480 10.40 -4.90 -19.86
C LEU A 480 10.28 -5.21 -21.35
N VAL A 481 11.38 -5.12 -22.11
CA VAL A 481 11.42 -5.53 -23.53
C VAL A 481 11.14 -7.03 -23.66
N ALA A 482 11.80 -7.88 -22.89
CA ALA A 482 11.58 -9.32 -22.92
C ALA A 482 10.13 -9.70 -22.57
N LEU A 483 9.53 -9.04 -21.57
CA LEU A 483 8.13 -9.25 -21.19
C LEU A 483 7.14 -8.76 -22.25
N ALA A 484 7.52 -7.78 -23.08
CA ALA A 484 6.70 -7.30 -24.18
C ALA A 484 6.74 -8.25 -25.39
N GLU A 485 7.88 -8.93 -25.60
CA GLU A 485 8.08 -9.90 -26.69
C GLU A 485 7.36 -11.23 -26.41
N ASP A 486 7.27 -11.66 -25.14
CA ASP A 486 6.63 -12.91 -24.72
C ASP A 486 5.52 -12.63 -23.69
N VAL A 487 4.27 -12.97 -24.05
CA VAL A 487 3.08 -12.70 -23.24
C VAL A 487 2.98 -13.65 -22.02
N ASP A 488 3.49 -14.86 -22.13
CA ASP A 488 3.42 -15.88 -21.07
C ASP A 488 4.60 -15.78 -20.10
N LEU A 489 5.66 -15.06 -20.48
CA LEU A 489 6.86 -14.90 -19.66
C LEU A 489 6.55 -14.10 -18.38
N LYS A 490 7.05 -14.60 -17.27
CA LYS A 490 7.12 -13.90 -15.98
C LYS A 490 8.58 -13.87 -15.55
N LEU A 491 9.05 -12.70 -15.17
CA LEU A 491 10.47 -12.51 -14.84
C LEU A 491 10.65 -12.05 -13.40
N ALA A 492 11.76 -12.49 -12.81
CA ALA A 492 12.36 -11.86 -11.64
C ALA A 492 13.74 -11.30 -12.03
N VAL A 493 14.04 -10.09 -11.60
CA VAL A 493 15.33 -9.43 -11.84
C VAL A 493 15.92 -8.90 -10.55
N ASN A 494 17.23 -9.07 -10.38
CA ASN A 494 17.97 -8.56 -9.24
C ASN A 494 18.29 -7.07 -9.43
N ILE A 495 17.92 -6.26 -8.45
CA ILE A 495 18.16 -4.80 -8.41
C ILE A 495 18.80 -4.46 -7.07
N SER A 496 19.78 -3.57 -7.05
CA SER A 496 20.40 -3.13 -5.81
C SER A 496 19.50 -2.20 -4.98
N ILE A 497 19.44 -2.40 -3.69
CA ILE A 497 18.79 -1.47 -2.77
C ILE A 497 19.40 -0.06 -2.86
N THR A 498 20.71 0.03 -3.10
CA THR A 498 21.39 1.32 -3.28
C THR A 498 20.85 2.11 -4.47
N THR A 499 20.43 1.43 -5.52
CA THR A 499 19.81 2.03 -6.71
C THR A 499 18.47 2.67 -6.38
N ILE A 500 17.58 1.95 -5.71
CA ILE A 500 16.26 2.49 -5.34
C ILE A 500 16.32 3.51 -4.21
N ALA A 501 17.40 3.57 -3.44
CA ALA A 501 17.62 4.61 -2.43
C ALA A 501 17.89 5.98 -3.05
N ILE A 502 18.45 6.05 -4.27
CA ILE A 502 18.70 7.29 -5.01
C ILE A 502 17.39 7.82 -5.59
N GLU A 503 16.90 8.96 -5.10
CA GLU A 503 15.59 9.52 -5.47
C GLU A 503 15.41 9.73 -6.98
N SER A 504 16.42 10.29 -7.65
CA SER A 504 16.35 10.56 -9.10
C SER A 504 16.25 9.28 -9.91
N VAL A 505 16.99 8.22 -9.54
CA VAL A 505 16.97 6.91 -10.18
C VAL A 505 15.64 6.21 -9.91
N ARG A 506 15.22 6.17 -8.63
CA ARG A 506 13.93 5.62 -8.23
C ARG A 506 12.77 6.24 -9.02
N THR A 507 12.78 7.56 -9.21
CA THR A 507 11.74 8.26 -9.99
C THR A 507 11.71 7.78 -11.44
N ARG A 508 12.87 7.56 -12.09
CA ARG A 508 12.93 7.03 -13.47
C ARG A 508 12.45 5.58 -13.53
N LEU A 509 12.86 4.72 -12.58
CA LEU A 509 12.39 3.33 -12.50
C LEU A 509 10.87 3.27 -12.33
N LEU A 510 10.31 4.05 -11.41
CA LEU A 510 8.86 4.13 -11.20
C LEU A 510 8.12 4.65 -12.43
N GLN A 511 8.69 5.60 -13.16
CA GLN A 511 8.13 6.09 -14.40
C GLN A 511 8.08 5.00 -15.49
N GLN A 512 9.14 4.23 -15.65
CA GLN A 512 9.19 3.09 -16.59
C GLN A 512 8.14 2.03 -16.23
N LEU A 513 8.05 1.66 -14.95
CA LEU A 513 7.07 0.68 -14.47
C LEU A 513 5.62 1.17 -14.66
N ASN A 514 5.32 2.43 -14.35
CA ASN A 514 3.99 3.01 -14.53
C ASN A 514 3.57 3.13 -16.00
N GLN A 515 4.51 3.40 -16.90
CA GLN A 515 4.25 3.40 -18.34
C GLN A 515 3.97 2.00 -18.89
N SER A 516 4.42 0.96 -18.19
CA SER A 516 4.33 -0.44 -18.57
C SER A 516 3.49 -1.28 -17.58
N GLN A 517 2.40 -0.72 -17.05
CA GLN A 517 1.58 -1.37 -15.99
C GLN A 517 1.18 -2.82 -16.30
N ASN A 518 0.81 -3.10 -17.56
CA ASN A 518 0.44 -4.46 -17.98
C ASN A 518 1.61 -5.46 -17.87
N LEU A 519 2.85 -4.97 -17.97
CA LEU A 519 4.07 -5.77 -17.86
C LEU A 519 4.52 -5.87 -16.40
N ALA A 520 4.34 -4.80 -15.62
CA ALA A 520 4.76 -4.72 -14.23
C ALA A 520 4.17 -5.86 -13.36
N SER A 521 2.94 -6.28 -13.64
CA SER A 521 2.28 -7.40 -12.92
C SER A 521 2.95 -8.76 -13.15
N ARG A 522 3.74 -8.90 -14.22
CA ARG A 522 4.52 -10.10 -14.59
C ARG A 522 5.98 -10.00 -14.21
N LEU A 523 6.39 -8.87 -13.63
CA LEU A 523 7.76 -8.59 -13.19
C LEU A 523 7.86 -8.67 -11.67
N ALA A 524 8.91 -9.31 -11.18
CA ALA A 524 9.35 -9.26 -9.79
C ALA A 524 10.70 -8.56 -9.71
N LEU A 525 10.87 -7.70 -8.72
CA LEU A 525 12.17 -7.12 -8.37
C LEU A 525 12.69 -7.83 -7.13
N GLU A 526 13.90 -8.36 -7.22
CA GLU A 526 14.56 -9.08 -6.14
C GLU A 526 15.68 -8.23 -5.53
N PHE A 527 15.78 -8.29 -4.22
CA PHE A 527 16.77 -7.55 -3.43
C PHE A 527 17.43 -8.49 -2.44
N THR A 528 18.72 -8.32 -2.18
CA THR A 528 19.40 -9.16 -1.19
C THR A 528 19.03 -8.75 0.24
N GLU A 529 18.88 -9.72 1.15
CA GLU A 529 18.66 -9.44 2.59
C GLU A 529 19.73 -8.51 3.14
N GLN A 530 21.00 -8.74 2.79
CA GLN A 530 22.13 -7.97 3.30
C GLN A 530 22.05 -6.47 2.95
N GLU A 531 21.79 -6.16 1.68
CA GLU A 531 21.64 -4.76 1.24
C GLU A 531 20.41 -4.11 1.86
N PHE A 532 19.30 -4.83 1.95
CA PHE A 532 18.08 -4.35 2.58
C PHE A 532 18.34 -3.97 4.05
N MET A 533 19.00 -4.84 4.81
CA MET A 533 19.30 -4.60 6.22
C MET A 533 20.25 -3.41 6.42
N ALA A 534 21.16 -3.18 5.48
CA ALA A 534 22.09 -2.04 5.55
C ALA A 534 21.40 -0.68 5.36
N GLN A 535 20.27 -0.63 4.64
CA GLN A 535 19.56 0.61 4.26
C GLN A 535 18.06 0.55 4.55
N GLN A 536 17.65 -0.12 5.58
CA GLN A 536 16.25 -0.48 5.87
C GLN A 536 15.26 0.71 5.80
N ALA A 537 15.60 1.85 6.37
CA ALA A 537 14.68 2.99 6.46
C ALA A 537 14.33 3.59 5.07
N SER A 538 15.34 3.78 4.21
CA SER A 538 15.15 4.30 2.85
C SER A 538 14.54 3.26 1.91
N ALA A 539 14.94 2.00 2.07
CA ALA A 539 14.45 0.88 1.29
C ALA A 539 12.94 0.65 1.51
N SER A 540 12.47 0.65 2.75
CA SER A 540 11.05 0.39 3.06
C SER A 540 10.10 1.34 2.34
N ALA A 541 10.40 2.64 2.35
CA ALA A 541 9.58 3.63 1.64
C ALA A 541 9.62 3.42 0.11
N ALA A 542 10.79 3.07 -0.45
CA ALA A 542 10.96 2.82 -1.87
C ALA A 542 10.21 1.56 -2.34
N LEU A 543 10.27 0.47 -1.56
CA LEU A 543 9.57 -0.78 -1.86
C LEU A 543 8.04 -0.58 -1.93
N LEU A 544 7.46 0.22 -1.03
CA LEU A 544 6.03 0.53 -1.07
C LEU A 544 5.62 1.27 -2.35
N LEU A 545 6.45 2.20 -2.84
CA LEU A 545 6.21 2.88 -4.11
C LEU A 545 6.28 1.93 -5.31
N ILE A 546 7.26 1.01 -5.31
CA ILE A 546 7.38 -0.03 -6.35
C ILE A 546 6.15 -0.94 -6.33
N LYS A 547 5.68 -1.34 -5.14
CA LYS A 547 4.49 -2.18 -5.00
C LYS A 547 3.24 -1.56 -5.63
N GLN A 548 3.08 -0.24 -5.55
CA GLN A 548 1.96 0.49 -6.16
C GLN A 548 1.93 0.41 -7.69
N THR A 549 3.06 0.10 -8.35
CA THR A 549 3.11 -0.11 -9.81
C THR A 549 2.56 -1.46 -10.26
N GLY A 550 2.26 -2.36 -9.30
CA GLY A 550 1.83 -3.73 -9.57
C GLY A 550 2.98 -4.74 -9.65
N CYS A 551 4.24 -4.32 -9.55
CA CYS A 551 5.40 -5.20 -9.48
C CYS A 551 5.37 -6.07 -8.22
N LYS A 552 5.87 -7.29 -8.33
CA LYS A 552 6.14 -8.16 -7.18
C LYS A 552 7.49 -7.82 -6.56
N ILE A 553 7.62 -8.07 -5.26
CA ILE A 553 8.82 -7.80 -4.50
C ILE A 553 9.28 -9.10 -3.82
N GLY A 554 10.52 -9.52 -4.11
CA GLY A 554 11.19 -10.65 -3.50
C GLY A 554 12.41 -10.22 -2.69
N ILE A 555 12.69 -10.93 -1.62
CA ILE A 555 13.98 -10.86 -0.92
C ILE A 555 14.71 -12.16 -1.14
N GLU A 556 15.90 -12.10 -1.75
CA GLU A 556 16.77 -13.24 -1.97
C GLU A 556 17.80 -13.41 -0.85
N LYS A 557 18.38 -14.62 -0.77
CA LYS A 557 19.36 -14.99 0.27
C LYS A 557 18.85 -14.70 1.67
N ALA A 558 17.52 -14.83 1.85
CA ALA A 558 16.85 -14.53 3.09
C ALA A 558 17.27 -15.54 4.19
N GLY A 559 17.55 -15.01 5.36
CA GLY A 559 17.99 -15.80 6.50
C GLY A 559 17.44 -15.26 7.81
N SER A 560 18.33 -15.07 8.76
CA SER A 560 17.94 -14.72 10.12
C SER A 560 17.62 -13.25 10.34
N ASN A 561 18.06 -12.37 9.47
CA ASN A 561 18.01 -10.94 9.73
C ASN A 561 16.72 -10.32 9.24
N ILE A 562 16.16 -10.83 8.13
CA ILE A 562 14.88 -10.34 7.60
C ILE A 562 13.75 -10.48 8.65
N LEU A 563 13.77 -11.55 9.44
CA LEU A 563 12.79 -11.77 10.49
C LEU A 563 12.93 -10.82 11.68
N LYS A 564 14.09 -10.17 11.83
CA LYS A 564 14.34 -9.13 12.85
C LYS A 564 13.90 -7.75 12.38
N THR A 565 13.51 -7.62 11.12
CA THR A 565 13.08 -6.35 10.55
C THR A 565 11.81 -5.88 11.25
N PRO A 566 11.84 -4.72 11.92
CA PRO A 566 10.63 -4.14 12.45
C PRO A 566 9.64 -3.88 11.31
N ASN A 567 8.38 -4.24 11.52
CA ASN A 567 7.31 -4.01 10.55
C ASN A 567 7.51 -4.71 9.19
N ILE A 568 8.15 -5.89 9.15
CA ILE A 568 8.31 -6.67 7.91
C ILE A 568 6.98 -6.81 7.13
N GLN A 569 5.86 -6.89 7.85
CA GLN A 569 4.52 -6.94 7.29
C GLN A 569 4.12 -5.68 6.50
N GLU A 570 4.81 -4.56 6.75
CA GLU A 570 4.54 -3.28 6.07
C GLU A 570 5.33 -3.14 4.76
N LEU A 571 6.29 -4.02 4.51
CA LEU A 571 7.15 -3.95 3.32
C LEU A 571 6.44 -4.37 2.03
N GLY A 572 5.31 -5.08 2.13
CA GLY A 572 4.57 -5.57 0.97
C GLY A 572 5.29 -6.65 0.17
N LEU A 573 6.11 -7.47 0.84
CA LEU A 573 6.85 -8.56 0.21
C LEU A 573 5.89 -9.63 -0.32
N ASP A 574 6.15 -10.13 -1.53
CA ASP A 574 5.40 -11.23 -2.13
C ASP A 574 6.04 -12.59 -1.79
N TYR A 575 7.36 -12.66 -1.78
CA TYR A 575 8.07 -13.90 -1.47
C TYR A 575 9.45 -13.68 -0.84
N LEU A 576 9.93 -14.71 -0.20
CA LEU A 576 11.30 -14.84 0.34
C LEU A 576 11.97 -16.04 -0.32
N LYS A 577 13.16 -15.85 -0.88
CA LYS A 577 14.04 -16.94 -1.28
C LYS A 577 14.99 -17.23 -0.11
N ILE A 578 14.85 -18.39 0.50
CA ILE A 578 15.65 -18.81 1.66
C ILE A 578 17.04 -19.22 1.19
N ASN A 579 18.03 -18.60 1.80
CA ASN A 579 19.45 -18.80 1.49
C ASN A 579 19.81 -20.30 1.46
N SER A 580 20.55 -20.71 0.45
CA SER A 580 21.01 -22.08 0.21
C SER A 580 21.74 -22.72 1.40
N VAL A 581 22.38 -21.94 2.25
CA VAL A 581 23.02 -22.42 3.49
C VAL A 581 22.04 -23.17 4.39
N PHE A 582 20.85 -22.60 4.62
CA PHE A 582 19.81 -23.23 5.46
C PHE A 582 19.20 -24.46 4.78
N VAL A 583 19.02 -24.37 3.45
CA VAL A 583 18.56 -25.50 2.64
C VAL A 583 19.55 -26.66 2.72
N ARG A 584 20.85 -26.38 2.59
CA ARG A 584 21.93 -27.38 2.72
C ARG A 584 22.02 -27.94 4.14
N GLU A 585 21.91 -27.10 5.17
CA GLU A 585 21.87 -27.56 6.56
C GLU A 585 20.73 -28.54 6.78
N PHE A 586 19.52 -28.25 6.31
CA PHE A 586 18.38 -29.17 6.42
C PHE A 586 18.63 -30.50 5.68
N ILE A 587 19.07 -30.45 4.42
CA ILE A 587 19.33 -31.65 3.61
C ILE A 587 20.39 -32.53 4.28
N THR A 588 21.41 -31.93 4.91
CA THR A 588 22.54 -32.68 5.52
C THR A 588 22.22 -33.16 6.92
N SER A 589 21.64 -32.35 7.78
CA SER A 589 21.44 -32.62 9.21
C SER A 589 20.01 -33.00 9.58
N GLN A 590 19.04 -32.82 8.68
CA GLN A 590 17.61 -33.01 8.91
C GLN A 590 17.07 -32.08 10.05
N ASN A 591 17.78 -31.00 10.36
CA ASN A 591 17.34 -30.04 11.36
C ASN A 591 16.37 -29.03 10.76
N ASP A 592 15.08 -29.25 10.96
CA ASP A 592 13.99 -28.49 10.34
C ASP A 592 13.43 -27.36 11.21
N ARG A 593 13.81 -27.30 12.50
CA ARG A 593 13.16 -26.42 13.49
C ARG A 593 13.19 -24.94 13.09
N TYR A 594 14.32 -24.48 12.59
CA TYR A 594 14.49 -23.09 12.20
C TYR A 594 13.71 -22.77 10.92
N LEU A 595 13.81 -23.63 9.91
CA LEU A 595 13.08 -23.46 8.63
C LEU A 595 11.57 -23.52 8.83
N ARG A 596 11.05 -24.44 9.65
CA ARG A 596 9.61 -24.47 9.99
C ARG A 596 9.16 -23.18 10.67
N GLY A 597 9.99 -22.60 11.52
CA GLY A 597 9.70 -21.32 12.15
C GLY A 597 9.62 -20.17 11.14
N ILE A 598 10.59 -20.09 10.21
CA ILE A 598 10.58 -19.09 9.12
C ILE A 598 9.32 -19.25 8.26
N MET A 599 9.03 -20.47 7.81
CA MET A 599 7.86 -20.75 6.97
C MET A 599 6.56 -20.39 7.67
N THR A 600 6.42 -20.79 8.94
CA THR A 600 5.23 -20.46 9.73
C THR A 600 5.02 -18.95 9.83
N LEU A 601 6.09 -18.19 10.08
CA LEU A 601 6.02 -16.73 10.18
C LEU A 601 5.71 -16.10 8.80
N ALA A 602 6.43 -16.51 7.76
CA ALA A 602 6.22 -16.01 6.41
C ALA A 602 4.80 -16.30 5.90
N HIS A 603 4.30 -17.54 6.08
CA HIS A 603 2.94 -17.92 5.71
C HIS A 603 1.87 -17.17 6.50
N THR A 604 2.12 -16.88 7.79
CA THR A 604 1.22 -16.03 8.60
C THR A 604 1.11 -14.62 8.01
N LEU A 605 2.21 -14.13 7.44
CA LEU A 605 2.26 -12.84 6.73
C LEU A 605 1.81 -12.94 5.27
N GLY A 606 1.57 -14.17 4.75
CA GLY A 606 1.23 -14.48 3.38
C GLY A 606 2.33 -14.29 2.37
N ILE A 607 3.51 -14.35 2.86
CA ILE A 607 4.71 -14.32 2.05
C ILE A 607 5.00 -15.74 1.59
N ILE A 608 5.17 -15.91 0.30
CA ILE A 608 5.58 -17.18 -0.34
C ILE A 608 7.03 -17.49 0.04
N VAL A 609 7.36 -18.73 0.29
CA VAL A 609 8.72 -19.15 0.68
C VAL A 609 9.31 -20.09 -0.36
N ILE A 610 10.45 -19.69 -0.94
CA ILE A 610 11.15 -20.43 -2.00
C ILE A 610 12.49 -20.91 -1.46
N ALA A 611 12.84 -22.17 -1.70
CA ALA A 611 14.16 -22.70 -1.38
C ALA A 611 15.16 -22.41 -2.49
N GLU A 612 16.29 -21.77 -2.15
CA GLU A 612 17.39 -21.52 -3.09
C GLU A 612 18.44 -22.65 -3.06
N GLY A 613 19.12 -22.83 -4.19
CA GLY A 613 20.29 -23.69 -4.31
C GLY A 613 19.96 -25.17 -4.22
N VAL A 614 18.82 -25.59 -4.73
CA VAL A 614 18.46 -27.02 -4.87
C VAL A 614 19.36 -27.65 -5.91
N MET A 615 20.11 -28.72 -5.52
CA MET A 615 21.13 -29.34 -6.35
C MET A 615 20.65 -30.56 -7.09
N ALA A 616 19.64 -31.25 -6.58
CA ALA A 616 19.11 -32.49 -7.15
C ALA A 616 17.58 -32.52 -7.07
N GLU A 617 16.96 -33.11 -8.08
CA GLU A 617 15.50 -33.30 -8.13
C GLU A 617 14.96 -34.04 -6.91
N ALA A 618 15.73 -35.00 -6.37
CA ALA A 618 15.36 -35.74 -5.18
C ALA A 618 15.18 -34.86 -3.91
N GLU A 619 15.80 -33.70 -3.85
CA GLU A 619 15.67 -32.76 -2.73
C GLU A 619 14.34 -32.02 -2.76
N ILE A 620 13.73 -31.83 -3.95
CA ILE A 620 12.51 -31.05 -4.15
C ILE A 620 11.37 -31.61 -3.29
N ALA A 621 11.15 -32.92 -3.32
CA ALA A 621 10.07 -33.54 -2.56
C ALA A 621 10.22 -33.29 -1.05
N GLN A 622 11.43 -33.37 -0.50
CA GLN A 622 11.71 -33.14 0.92
C GLN A 622 11.46 -31.67 1.32
N LEU A 623 11.83 -30.72 0.46
CA LEU A 623 11.64 -29.30 0.72
C LEU A 623 10.16 -28.92 0.67
N ILE A 624 9.41 -29.46 -0.28
CA ILE A 624 7.96 -29.25 -0.36
C ILE A 624 7.24 -29.86 0.85
N GLU A 625 7.63 -31.07 1.27
CA GLU A 625 7.08 -31.72 2.48
C GLU A 625 7.39 -30.90 3.75
N LEU A 626 8.56 -30.26 3.80
CA LEU A 626 8.93 -29.35 4.89
C LEU A 626 8.02 -28.12 4.94
N GLY A 627 7.43 -27.71 3.79
CA GLY A 627 6.49 -26.60 3.68
C GLY A 627 6.94 -25.43 2.79
N PHE A 628 7.99 -25.61 1.99
CA PHE A 628 8.33 -24.63 0.95
C PHE A 628 7.26 -24.60 -0.14
N ASP A 629 6.91 -23.39 -0.60
CA ASP A 629 5.94 -23.18 -1.67
C ASP A 629 6.56 -23.37 -3.05
N GLY A 630 7.88 -23.14 -3.16
CA GLY A 630 8.62 -23.29 -4.41
C GLY A 630 10.11 -23.53 -4.19
N VAL A 631 10.79 -23.85 -5.30
CA VAL A 631 12.21 -24.22 -5.33
C VAL A 631 12.90 -23.58 -6.54
N THR A 632 14.19 -23.25 -6.39
CA THR A 632 15.06 -22.81 -7.48
C THR A 632 16.48 -23.30 -7.25
N GLY A 633 17.21 -23.51 -8.33
CA GLY A 633 18.60 -23.97 -8.29
C GLY A 633 18.96 -24.94 -9.41
N PRO A 634 20.23 -25.42 -9.47
CA PRO A 634 20.70 -26.32 -10.53
C PRO A 634 19.93 -27.64 -10.70
N GLY A 635 19.27 -28.12 -9.64
CA GLY A 635 18.45 -29.33 -9.69
C GLY A 635 17.02 -29.12 -10.20
N VAL A 636 16.65 -27.88 -10.49
CA VAL A 636 15.31 -27.48 -10.97
C VAL A 636 15.32 -27.19 -12.46
N ALA A 637 16.50 -27.04 -13.09
CA ALA A 637 16.70 -26.65 -14.49
C ALA A 637 16.48 -27.79 -15.48
#